data_f227a44ba7159136325001070992b990
#
_entry.id   f227a44ba7159136325001070992b990
#
_cell.length_a   1.000
_cell.length_b   1.000
_cell.length_c   1.000
_cell.angle_alpha   90.00
_cell.angle_beta   90.00
_cell.angle_gamma   90.00
#
_symmetry.space_group_name_H-M   'P 1'
#
loop_
_entity.id
_entity.type
_entity.pdbx_description
1 polymer ?
#
loop_
_entity_poly.entity_id
_entity_poly.type
_entity_poly.pdbx_seq_one_letter_code
_entity_poly.pdbx_strand_id
1 'polypeptide(L)'
;VELIADTMIGDLKNNIIYVSGDDNSSTYEMNLDAIQIPEVANAGLSAMFSENIADSDDDSDPYTLLGTDPIVKNVSVKFTVDNEGRFTNLNAEASMVGNDSNGEKHEATVNITLDMSDYGTTKPERVDISTLPNVEYSDNSGVDTYYGDDE
;
A
#
# COMPACT_ATOMS: atom_id res chain seq x y z
N VAL A 1 -7.72 -4.42 -16.63
CA VAL A 1 -7.01 -4.33 -15.32
C VAL A 1 -6.41 -5.68 -14.96
N GLU A 2 -7.16 -6.79 -15.03
CA GLU A 2 -6.74 -8.15 -14.68
C GLU A 2 -5.54 -8.62 -15.54
N LEU A 3 -5.58 -8.42 -16.85
CA LEU A 3 -4.49 -8.81 -17.76
C LEU A 3 -3.16 -8.07 -17.47
N ILE A 4 -3.24 -6.80 -17.06
CA ILE A 4 -2.05 -6.01 -16.69
C ILE A 4 -1.50 -6.53 -15.36
N ALA A 5 -2.35 -6.81 -14.39
CA ALA A 5 -1.96 -7.38 -13.11
C ALA A 5 -1.30 -8.76 -13.29
N ASP A 6 -1.87 -9.63 -14.12
CA ASP A 6 -1.31 -10.95 -14.41
C ASP A 6 0.06 -10.86 -15.10
N THR A 7 0.24 -9.88 -15.99
CA THR A 7 1.54 -9.66 -16.66
C THR A 7 2.58 -9.14 -15.68
N MET A 8 2.19 -8.24 -14.78
CA MET A 8 3.08 -7.68 -13.75
C MET A 8 3.48 -8.73 -12.70
N ILE A 9 2.52 -9.54 -12.25
CA ILE A 9 2.75 -10.57 -11.22
C ILE A 9 3.38 -11.82 -11.83
N GLY A 10 3.15 -12.07 -13.11
CA GLY A 10 3.57 -13.29 -13.79
C GLY A 10 5.06 -13.63 -13.66
N ASP A 11 5.92 -12.64 -13.76
CA ASP A 11 7.37 -12.82 -13.62
C ASP A 11 7.82 -12.74 -12.15
N LEU A 12 7.12 -11.96 -11.30
CA LEU A 12 7.45 -11.82 -9.89
C LEU A 12 7.28 -13.13 -9.11
N LYS A 13 6.33 -13.99 -9.49
CA LYS A 13 6.13 -15.30 -8.85
C LYS A 13 7.38 -16.19 -8.90
N ASN A 14 8.26 -16.00 -9.87
CA ASN A 14 9.49 -16.76 -10.00
C ASN A 14 10.53 -16.40 -8.93
N ASN A 15 10.34 -15.28 -8.25
CA ASN A 15 11.20 -14.81 -7.15
C ASN A 15 10.68 -15.25 -5.77
N ILE A 16 9.54 -15.92 -5.71
CA ILE A 16 8.97 -16.42 -4.46
C ILE A 16 9.65 -17.73 -4.10
N ILE A 17 10.25 -17.80 -2.93
CA ILE A 17 10.92 -18.98 -2.39
C ILE A 17 10.19 -19.47 -1.14
N TYR A 18 10.09 -20.80 -1.00
CA TYR A 18 9.62 -21.43 0.24
C TYR A 18 10.73 -21.35 1.29
N VAL A 19 10.40 -20.88 2.48
CA VAL A 19 11.33 -20.72 3.61
C VAL A 19 11.16 -21.83 4.63
N SER A 20 9.94 -22.03 5.10
CA SER A 20 9.61 -23.01 6.15
C SER A 20 8.11 -23.28 6.20
N GLY A 21 7.71 -24.34 6.88
CA GLY A 21 6.31 -24.63 7.16
C GLY A 21 6.16 -25.81 8.10
N ASP A 22 4.93 -25.99 8.54
CA ASP A 22 4.47 -27.12 9.36
C ASP A 22 3.11 -27.65 8.81
N ASP A 23 2.42 -28.46 9.58
CA ASP A 23 1.12 -29.04 9.17
C ASP A 23 0.01 -27.97 9.03
N ASN A 24 0.20 -26.76 9.57
CA ASN A 24 -0.81 -25.73 9.63
C ASN A 24 -0.51 -24.51 8.75
N SER A 25 0.76 -24.30 8.39
CA SER A 25 1.17 -23.07 7.69
C SER A 25 2.42 -23.26 6.85
N SER A 26 2.59 -22.39 5.86
CA SER A 26 3.78 -22.27 5.02
C SER A 26 4.23 -20.83 4.90
N THR A 27 5.52 -20.58 5.06
CA THR A 27 6.14 -19.26 4.95
C THR A 27 6.95 -19.15 3.68
N TYR A 28 6.77 -18.05 2.98
CA TYR A 28 7.43 -17.73 1.72
C TYR A 28 8.12 -16.37 1.83
N GLU A 29 9.12 -16.17 0.98
CA GLU A 29 9.86 -14.91 0.89
C GLU A 29 10.09 -14.55 -0.58
N MET A 30 10.10 -13.26 -0.87
CA MET A 30 10.44 -12.69 -2.16
C MET A 30 11.36 -11.50 -1.93
N ASN A 31 12.49 -11.48 -2.61
CA ASN A 31 13.43 -10.37 -2.61
C ASN A 31 13.66 -9.91 -4.05
N LEU A 32 13.48 -8.62 -4.29
CA LEU A 32 13.65 -8.00 -5.60
C LEU A 32 14.68 -6.89 -5.51
N ASP A 33 15.65 -6.91 -6.42
CA ASP A 33 16.55 -5.80 -6.69
C ASP A 33 15.92 -4.81 -7.68
N ALA A 34 16.47 -3.61 -7.79
CA ALA A 34 15.97 -2.54 -8.66
C ALA A 34 15.70 -2.99 -10.11
N ILE A 35 16.55 -3.88 -10.67
CA ILE A 35 16.40 -4.38 -12.04
C ILE A 35 15.26 -5.38 -12.22
N GLN A 36 14.76 -5.96 -11.14
CA GLN A 36 13.66 -6.92 -11.13
C GLN A 36 12.31 -6.25 -10.88
N ILE A 37 12.34 -4.97 -10.46
CA ILE A 37 11.14 -4.18 -10.19
C ILE A 37 10.60 -3.65 -11.51
N PRO A 38 9.34 -3.95 -11.87
CA PRO A 38 8.76 -3.48 -13.12
C PRO A 38 8.75 -1.95 -13.22
N GLU A 39 9.09 -1.39 -14.38
CA GLU A 39 9.06 0.07 -14.61
C GLU A 39 7.69 0.70 -14.29
N VAL A 40 6.60 -0.03 -14.51
CA VAL A 40 5.25 0.45 -14.20
C VAL A 40 5.04 0.67 -12.70
N ALA A 41 5.76 -0.08 -11.83
CA ALA A 41 5.73 0.16 -10.38
C ALA A 41 6.41 1.49 -10.03
N ASN A 42 7.56 1.79 -10.63
CA ASN A 42 8.22 3.08 -10.47
C ASN A 42 7.37 4.23 -11.04
N ALA A 43 6.75 4.04 -12.22
CA ALA A 43 5.86 5.05 -12.80
C ALA A 43 4.63 5.33 -11.92
N GLY A 44 4.03 4.30 -11.33
CA GLY A 44 2.93 4.45 -10.38
C GLY A 44 3.36 5.19 -9.11
N LEU A 45 4.55 4.89 -8.61
CA LEU A 45 5.13 5.58 -7.47
C LEU A 45 5.39 7.07 -7.78
N SER A 46 6.00 7.39 -8.92
CA SER A 46 6.24 8.77 -9.36
C SER A 46 4.94 9.56 -9.49
N ALA A 47 3.87 8.96 -10.02
CA ALA A 47 2.56 9.61 -10.09
C ALA A 47 2.01 9.93 -8.69
N MET A 48 2.06 8.97 -7.77
CA MET A 48 1.61 9.15 -6.39
C MET A 48 2.42 10.24 -5.67
N PHE A 49 3.74 10.25 -5.83
CA PHE A 49 4.60 11.27 -5.21
C PHE A 49 4.32 12.66 -5.77
N SER A 50 4.14 12.78 -7.10
CA SER A 50 3.83 14.06 -7.74
C SER A 50 2.52 14.69 -7.24
N GLU A 51 1.51 13.86 -6.98
CA GLU A 51 0.24 14.33 -6.41
C GLU A 51 0.41 14.81 -4.96
N ASN A 52 1.15 14.06 -4.14
CA ASN A 52 1.30 14.38 -2.72
C ASN A 52 2.25 15.56 -2.45
N ILE A 53 3.28 15.77 -3.28
CA ILE A 53 4.17 16.94 -3.15
C ILE A 53 3.40 18.24 -3.37
N ALA A 54 2.42 18.26 -4.27
CA ALA A 54 1.64 19.45 -4.56
C ALA A 54 0.83 19.95 -3.36
N ASP A 55 0.54 19.07 -2.41
CA ASP A 55 -0.26 19.35 -1.21
C ASP A 55 0.61 19.51 0.07
N SER A 56 1.94 19.33 -0.02
CA SER A 56 2.85 19.38 1.14
C SER A 56 3.62 20.69 1.20
N ASP A 57 3.45 21.41 2.31
CA ASP A 57 4.25 22.60 2.67
C ASP A 57 5.44 22.26 3.61
N ASP A 58 5.69 20.97 3.87
CA ASP A 58 6.71 20.51 4.81
C ASP A 58 7.95 19.94 4.07
N ASP A 59 9.06 20.67 4.17
CA ASP A 59 10.35 20.28 3.58
C ASP A 59 10.93 18.97 4.18
N SER A 60 10.42 18.51 5.32
CA SER A 60 10.83 17.25 5.96
C SER A 60 9.94 16.06 5.59
N ASP A 61 8.87 16.29 4.83
CA ASP A 61 7.98 15.25 4.34
C ASP A 61 8.73 14.29 3.40
N PRO A 62 8.60 12.96 3.56
CA PRO A 62 9.21 11.97 2.68
C PRO A 62 8.93 12.20 1.19
N TYR A 63 7.74 12.70 0.84
CA TYR A 63 7.40 13.03 -0.55
C TYR A 63 8.27 14.16 -1.07
N THR A 64 8.45 15.24 -0.29
CA THR A 64 9.31 16.38 -0.64
C THR A 64 10.78 15.98 -0.75
N LEU A 65 11.27 15.18 0.20
CA LEU A 65 12.66 14.70 0.22
C LEU A 65 13.00 13.77 -0.95
N LEU A 66 12.10 12.89 -1.34
CA LEU A 66 12.34 11.96 -2.46
C LEU A 66 12.02 12.57 -3.83
N GLY A 67 11.31 13.70 -3.86
CA GLY A 67 10.96 14.41 -5.08
C GLY A 67 9.94 13.67 -5.95
N THR A 68 9.75 14.14 -7.17
CA THR A 68 8.68 13.68 -8.08
C THR A 68 8.97 12.38 -8.80
N ASP A 69 10.22 11.91 -8.78
CA ASP A 69 10.65 10.73 -9.55
C ASP A 69 11.50 9.76 -8.71
N PRO A 70 10.94 9.24 -7.59
CA PRO A 70 11.64 8.28 -6.75
C PRO A 70 11.76 6.93 -7.46
N ILE A 71 12.85 6.21 -7.18
CA ILE A 71 13.14 4.90 -7.72
C ILE A 71 13.18 3.89 -6.56
N VAL A 72 12.46 2.78 -6.71
CA VAL A 72 12.54 1.66 -5.78
C VAL A 72 13.86 0.91 -5.99
N LYS A 73 14.67 0.78 -4.95
CA LYS A 73 15.97 0.08 -4.95
C LYS A 73 15.82 -1.41 -4.70
N ASN A 74 15.00 -1.74 -3.74
CA ASN A 74 14.73 -3.13 -3.36
C ASN A 74 13.34 -3.25 -2.72
N VAL A 75 12.80 -4.45 -2.83
CA VAL A 75 11.60 -4.87 -2.12
C VAL A 75 11.85 -6.24 -1.51
N SER A 76 11.57 -6.39 -0.22
CA SER A 76 11.56 -7.66 0.48
C SER A 76 10.17 -7.91 1.03
N VAL A 77 9.62 -9.10 0.74
CA VAL A 77 8.31 -9.50 1.26
C VAL A 77 8.42 -10.89 1.85
N LYS A 78 7.99 -11.05 3.09
CA LYS A 78 7.85 -12.33 3.75
C LYS A 78 6.40 -12.52 4.19
N PHE A 79 5.80 -13.62 3.80
CA PHE A 79 4.41 -13.89 4.12
C PHE A 79 4.18 -15.34 4.52
N THR A 80 3.19 -15.54 5.36
CA THR A 80 2.75 -16.86 5.82
C THR A 80 1.31 -17.10 5.39
N VAL A 81 1.06 -18.29 4.87
CA VAL A 81 -0.29 -18.76 4.54
C VAL A 81 -0.64 -19.98 5.38
N ASP A 82 -1.90 -20.12 5.74
CA ASP A 82 -2.41 -21.30 6.42
C ASP A 82 -2.66 -22.46 5.42
N ASN A 83 -3.11 -23.59 5.92
CA ASN A 83 -3.42 -24.77 5.11
C ASN A 83 -4.64 -24.63 4.19
N GLU A 84 -5.40 -23.54 4.34
CA GLU A 84 -6.49 -23.16 3.43
C GLU A 84 -6.04 -22.13 2.38
N GLY A 85 -4.75 -21.73 2.39
CA GLY A 85 -4.17 -20.77 1.47
C GLY A 85 -4.46 -19.31 1.80
N ARG A 86 -4.88 -19.00 3.03
CA ARG A 86 -5.18 -17.64 3.49
C ARG A 86 -3.94 -17.02 4.11
N PHE A 87 -3.70 -15.75 3.84
CA PHE A 87 -2.61 -15.01 4.47
C PHE A 87 -2.85 -14.84 5.96
N THR A 88 -1.89 -15.20 6.79
CA THR A 88 -1.94 -15.00 8.25
C THR A 88 -0.99 -13.93 8.74
N ASN A 89 0.12 -13.73 8.03
CA ASN A 89 1.09 -12.69 8.31
C ASN A 89 1.72 -12.20 7.02
N LEU A 90 2.01 -10.91 6.93
CA LEU A 90 2.79 -10.31 5.86
C LEU A 90 3.71 -9.25 6.45
N ASN A 91 5.00 -9.34 6.14
CA ASN A 91 6.00 -8.32 6.41
C ASN A 91 6.59 -7.90 5.08
N ALA A 92 6.51 -6.61 4.77
CA ALA A 92 7.08 -6.05 3.56
C ALA A 92 7.98 -4.85 3.91
N GLU A 93 9.12 -4.78 3.24
CA GLU A 93 10.04 -3.66 3.29
C GLU A 93 10.33 -3.20 1.87
N ALA A 94 10.31 -1.90 1.64
CA ALA A 94 10.72 -1.30 0.38
C ALA A 94 11.65 -0.12 0.65
N SER A 95 12.83 -0.09 0.00
CA SER A 95 13.72 1.05 0.01
C SER A 95 13.60 1.82 -1.29
N MET A 96 13.55 3.14 -1.18
CA MET A 96 13.43 4.07 -2.29
C MET A 96 14.51 5.13 -2.22
N VAL A 97 14.91 5.64 -3.36
CA VAL A 97 15.82 6.80 -3.48
C VAL A 97 15.21 7.83 -4.38
N GLY A 98 15.44 9.08 -4.05
CA GLY A 98 15.06 10.22 -4.87
C GLY A 98 15.95 11.41 -4.61
N ASN A 99 15.64 12.54 -5.26
CA ASN A 99 16.35 13.77 -5.03
C ASN A 99 15.34 14.87 -4.68
N ASP A 100 15.69 15.67 -3.68
CA ASP A 100 14.89 16.84 -3.33
C ASP A 100 14.98 17.95 -4.39
N SER A 101 14.32 19.06 -4.13
CA SER A 101 14.31 20.24 -5.01
C SER A 101 15.69 20.90 -5.20
N ASN A 102 16.65 20.62 -4.31
CA ASN A 102 18.02 21.11 -4.37
C ASN A 102 18.94 20.14 -5.12
N GLY A 103 18.44 18.96 -5.49
CA GLY A 103 19.20 17.89 -6.12
C GLY A 103 20.00 17.04 -5.12
N GLU A 104 19.73 17.18 -3.82
CA GLU A 104 20.33 16.31 -2.81
C GLU A 104 19.64 14.95 -2.80
N LYS A 105 20.46 13.89 -2.72
CA LYS A 105 19.96 12.53 -2.74
C LYS A 105 19.50 12.08 -1.35
N HIS A 106 18.28 11.56 -1.29
CA HIS A 106 17.69 10.98 -0.09
C HIS A 106 17.30 9.52 -0.31
N GLU A 107 17.24 8.77 0.78
CA GLU A 107 16.77 7.39 0.82
C GLU A 107 15.72 7.25 1.91
N ALA A 108 14.62 6.57 1.60
CA ALA A 108 13.58 6.23 2.54
C ALA A 108 13.31 4.73 2.53
N THR A 109 12.92 4.19 3.68
CA THR A 109 12.49 2.80 3.81
C THR A 109 11.09 2.75 4.41
N VAL A 110 10.20 2.03 3.75
CA VAL A 110 8.85 1.75 4.23
C VAL A 110 8.78 0.31 4.71
N ASN A 111 8.26 0.13 5.93
CA ASN A 111 8.02 -1.18 6.51
C ASN A 111 6.52 -1.35 6.78
N ILE A 112 5.96 -2.45 6.30
CA ILE A 112 4.55 -2.80 6.50
C ILE A 112 4.49 -4.16 7.17
N THR A 113 3.75 -4.25 8.28
CA THR A 113 3.44 -5.52 8.94
C THR A 113 1.93 -5.65 9.05
N LEU A 114 1.40 -6.77 8.54
CA LEU A 114 -0.01 -7.09 8.62
C LEU A 114 -0.18 -8.48 9.25
N ASP A 115 -1.02 -8.55 10.28
CA ASP A 115 -1.49 -9.80 10.87
C ASP A 115 -2.98 -9.96 10.56
N MET A 116 -3.35 -11.09 9.99
CA MET A 116 -4.70 -11.39 9.54
C MET A 116 -5.22 -12.64 10.25
N SER A 117 -6.37 -12.49 10.91
CA SER A 117 -7.02 -13.57 11.64
C SER A 117 -8.54 -13.53 11.45
N ASP A 118 -9.24 -14.49 12.05
CA ASP A 118 -10.70 -14.51 12.13
C ASP A 118 -11.42 -14.45 10.79
N TYR A 119 -10.86 -15.08 9.78
CA TYR A 119 -11.43 -15.15 8.43
C TYR A 119 -12.87 -15.69 8.45
N GLY A 120 -13.79 -14.91 7.87
CA GLY A 120 -15.21 -15.26 7.77
C GLY A 120 -16.00 -15.16 9.07
N THR A 121 -15.38 -14.78 10.19
CA THR A 121 -16.04 -14.65 11.50
C THR A 121 -16.33 -13.20 11.86
N THR A 122 -15.67 -12.25 11.21
CA THR A 122 -15.86 -10.82 11.44
C THR A 122 -17.27 -10.41 11.07
N LYS A 123 -18.02 -9.91 12.04
CA LYS A 123 -19.33 -9.31 11.84
C LYS A 123 -19.17 -7.80 12.00
N PRO A 124 -19.34 -7.02 10.91
CA PRO A 124 -19.31 -5.58 11.02
C PRO A 124 -20.44 -5.13 11.95
N GLU A 125 -20.11 -4.32 12.94
CA GLU A 125 -21.09 -3.70 13.80
C GLU A 125 -21.91 -2.71 12.94
N ARG A 126 -23.23 -2.88 12.93
CA ARG A 126 -24.10 -1.91 12.25
C ARG A 126 -24.22 -0.69 13.13
N VAL A 127 -23.63 0.40 12.69
CA VAL A 127 -23.87 1.70 13.31
C VAL A 127 -25.28 2.14 12.95
N ASP A 128 -26.14 2.31 13.95
CA ASP A 128 -27.44 2.94 13.76
C ASP A 128 -27.24 4.46 13.71
N ILE A 129 -27.19 4.97 12.49
CA ILE A 129 -26.97 6.39 12.23
C ILE A 129 -28.09 7.28 12.81
N SER A 130 -29.29 6.73 13.06
CA SER A 130 -30.38 7.48 13.69
C SER A 130 -30.13 7.84 15.16
N THR A 131 -29.15 7.17 15.80
CA THR A 131 -28.77 7.42 17.19
C THR A 131 -27.62 8.41 17.35
N LEU A 132 -26.99 8.81 16.23
CA LEU A 132 -25.84 9.73 16.23
C LEU A 132 -26.31 11.18 16.15
N PRO A 133 -25.90 12.05 17.07
CA PRO A 133 -26.14 13.49 16.93
C PRO A 133 -25.25 14.03 15.79
N ASN A 134 -25.83 14.81 14.88
CA ASN A 134 -25.14 15.49 13.80
C ASN A 134 -24.44 14.54 12.80
N VAL A 135 -25.22 13.81 12.00
CA VAL A 135 -24.69 13.02 10.88
C VAL A 135 -24.60 13.93 9.65
N GLU A 136 -23.37 14.23 9.23
CA GLU A 136 -23.12 14.87 7.95
C GLU A 136 -22.97 13.79 6.87
N TYR A 137 -23.75 13.88 5.81
CA TYR A 137 -23.59 13.03 4.64
C TYR A 137 -22.68 13.73 3.64
N SER A 138 -21.47 13.24 3.48
CA SER A 138 -20.61 13.61 2.36
C SER A 138 -20.82 12.59 1.24
N ASP A 139 -21.38 13.01 0.13
CA ASP A 139 -21.26 12.21 -1.08
C ASP A 139 -19.92 12.58 -1.77
N ASN A 140 -19.25 11.59 -2.33
CA ASN A 140 -17.98 11.77 -3.06
C ASN A 140 -18.14 12.57 -4.37
N SER A 141 -19.30 13.20 -4.60
CA SER A 141 -19.57 14.02 -5.79
C SER A 141 -19.17 15.49 -5.63
N GLY A 142 -18.68 15.89 -4.45
CA GLY A 142 -18.23 17.26 -4.19
C GLY A 142 -19.38 18.28 -4.12
N VAL A 143 -20.61 17.83 -3.91
CA VAL A 143 -21.77 18.70 -3.71
C VAL A 143 -22.28 18.51 -2.29
N ASP A 144 -22.00 19.49 -1.42
CA ASP A 144 -22.60 19.58 -0.09
C ASP A 144 -24.09 19.91 -0.25
N THR A 145 -24.95 18.90 -0.08
CA THR A 145 -26.38 19.14 0.04
C THR A 145 -26.73 19.40 1.50
N TYR A 146 -26.83 20.67 1.86
CA TYR A 146 -27.42 21.08 3.12
C TYR A 146 -28.96 20.85 3.03
N TYR A 147 -29.46 19.91 3.78
CA TYR A 147 -30.88 19.86 4.13
C TYR A 147 -31.06 20.75 5.38
N GLY A 148 -31.43 22.00 5.15
CA GLY A 148 -31.94 22.84 6.22
C GLY A 148 -33.35 22.38 6.57
N ASP A 149 -33.59 22.08 7.85
CA ASP A 149 -34.94 21.97 8.39
C ASP A 149 -35.57 23.38 8.33
N ASP A 150 -36.48 23.59 7.39
CA ASP A 150 -37.46 24.69 7.46
C ASP A 150 -38.64 24.19 8.26
N GLU A 151 -38.92 24.89 9.39
CA GLU A 151 -40.14 24.76 10.21
C GLU A 151 -41.44 25.04 9.43
#